data_de45f7b1182edc0e951b8ed8b1223ec9
#
_entry.id   de45f7b1182edc0e951b8ed8b1223ec9
#
_cell.length_a   1.000
_cell.length_b   1.000
_cell.length_c   1.000
_cell.angle_alpha   90.00
_cell.angle_beta   90.00
_cell.angle_gamma   90.00
#
_symmetry.space_group_name_H-M   'P 1'
#
loop_
_entity.id
_entity.type
_entity.pdbx_description
1 polymer ?
#
loop_
_entity_poly.entity_id
_entity_poly.type
_entity_poly.pdbx_seq_one_letter_code
_entity_poly.pdbx_strand_id
1 'polypeptide(L)'
;LATPAARDPAALGWLLELGNSSITYRTRYLASAQLIPVLDLLLLDGQNPHAAVFQLRQLHRSLEILGERFELATLPDLAGIDARLNAWDLARLEAACSDADADAAALGDLAALLQSVASAAGQLSDQLGLRFFVHVDASQQTQSL
;
A
#
# COMPACT_ATOMS: atom_id res chain seq x y z
N LEU A 1 24.79 -2.55 19.67
CA LEU A 1 23.36 -2.45 19.41
C LEU A 1 23.18 -2.79 17.93
N ALA A 2 22.56 -3.93 17.64
CA ALA A 2 22.26 -4.31 16.26
C ALA A 2 21.24 -3.31 15.69
N THR A 3 21.58 -2.70 14.55
CA THR A 3 20.63 -1.87 13.79
C THR A 3 19.41 -2.71 13.49
N PRO A 4 18.19 -2.25 13.80
CA PRO A 4 16.98 -2.98 13.42
C PRO A 4 17.02 -3.30 11.92
N ALA A 5 16.64 -4.51 11.53
CA ALA A 5 16.66 -4.93 10.12
C ALA A 5 15.92 -3.95 9.18
N ALA A 6 14.93 -3.23 9.71
CA ALA A 6 14.19 -2.19 9.00
C ALA A 6 15.05 -0.97 8.60
N ARG A 7 16.26 -0.81 9.15
CA ARG A 7 17.17 0.29 8.84
C ARG A 7 18.43 -0.15 8.10
N ASP A 8 18.51 -1.43 7.73
CA ASP A 8 19.59 -1.93 6.91
C ASP A 8 19.49 -1.34 5.49
N PRO A 9 20.51 -0.60 5.00
CA PRO A 9 20.49 -0.04 3.64
C PRO A 9 20.29 -1.08 2.54
N ALA A 10 20.74 -2.33 2.74
CA ALA A 10 20.51 -3.40 1.79
C ALA A 10 19.03 -3.80 1.75
N ALA A 11 18.38 -3.97 2.90
CA ALA A 11 16.94 -4.26 2.98
C ALA A 11 16.11 -3.12 2.36
N LEU A 12 16.46 -1.87 2.64
CA LEU A 12 15.81 -0.69 2.04
C LEU A 12 16.02 -0.62 0.52
N GLY A 13 17.20 -1.01 0.04
CA GLY A 13 17.48 -1.15 -1.39
C GLY A 13 16.57 -2.17 -2.06
N TRP A 14 16.36 -3.32 -1.44
CA TRP A 14 15.41 -4.34 -1.90
C TRP A 14 13.96 -3.82 -1.94
N LEU A 15 13.53 -3.06 -0.95
CA LEU A 15 12.19 -2.43 -0.95
C LEU A 15 12.02 -1.47 -2.13
N LEU A 16 13.04 -0.66 -2.43
CA LEU A 16 13.03 0.25 -3.58
C LEU A 16 12.96 -0.50 -4.92
N GLU A 17 13.64 -1.65 -5.03
CA GLU A 17 13.56 -2.49 -6.22
C GLU A 17 12.19 -3.13 -6.38
N LEU A 18 11.64 -3.73 -5.30
CA LEU A 18 10.29 -4.28 -5.29
C LEU A 18 9.22 -3.23 -5.63
N GLY A 19 9.37 -2.02 -5.09
CA GLY A 19 8.50 -0.88 -5.38
C GLY A 19 8.83 -0.17 -6.70
N ASN A 20 9.72 -0.72 -7.54
CA ASN A 20 10.14 -0.13 -8.83
C ASN A 20 10.50 1.37 -8.73
N SER A 21 11.10 1.77 -7.61
CA SER A 21 11.38 3.17 -7.28
C SER A 21 12.87 3.48 -7.09
N SER A 22 13.77 2.54 -7.39
CA SER A 22 15.22 2.68 -7.20
C SER A 22 15.80 3.84 -8.00
N ILE A 23 15.38 4.01 -9.25
CA ILE A 23 15.84 5.11 -10.11
C ILE A 23 15.32 6.44 -9.57
N THR A 24 14.04 6.52 -9.23
CA THR A 24 13.41 7.71 -8.66
C THR A 24 14.10 8.13 -7.37
N TYR A 25 14.39 7.17 -6.49
CA TYR A 25 15.11 7.42 -5.25
C TYR A 25 16.49 8.02 -5.49
N ARG A 26 17.31 7.37 -6.33
CA ARG A 26 18.68 7.84 -6.66
C ARG A 26 18.69 9.23 -7.29
N THR A 27 17.74 9.51 -8.16
CA THR A 27 17.62 10.81 -8.81
C THR A 27 17.26 11.92 -7.82
N ARG A 28 16.42 11.61 -6.82
CA ARG A 28 15.89 12.60 -5.87
C ARG A 28 16.83 12.85 -4.70
N TYR A 29 17.42 11.79 -4.14
CA TYR A 29 18.14 11.88 -2.86
C TYR A 29 19.66 11.76 -3.00
N LEU A 30 20.20 11.25 -4.11
CA LEU A 30 21.64 11.13 -4.39
C LEU A 30 22.46 10.44 -3.27
N ALA A 31 21.81 9.63 -2.43
CA ALA A 31 22.37 9.03 -1.23
C ALA A 31 22.05 7.54 -1.13
N SER A 32 22.71 6.85 -0.19
CA SER A 32 22.32 5.48 0.19
C SER A 32 20.89 5.44 0.73
N ALA A 33 20.23 4.29 0.60
CA ALA A 33 18.86 4.12 1.07
C ALA A 33 18.75 4.37 2.58
N GLN A 34 17.85 5.27 2.97
CA GLN A 34 17.53 5.63 4.35
C GLN A 34 16.04 5.40 4.59
N LEU A 35 15.69 4.97 5.81
CA LEU A 35 14.33 4.54 6.14
C LEU A 35 13.27 5.61 5.80
N ILE A 36 13.42 6.82 6.32
CA ILE A 36 12.40 7.87 6.17
C ILE A 36 12.18 8.26 4.70
N PRO A 37 13.23 8.60 3.92
CA PRO A 37 13.05 8.87 2.49
C PRO A 37 12.50 7.70 1.67
N VAL A 38 12.82 6.46 2.04
CA VAL A 38 12.27 5.26 1.37
C VAL A 38 10.79 5.11 1.67
N LEU A 39 10.37 5.27 2.93
CA LEU A 39 8.96 5.20 3.32
C LEU A 39 8.15 6.35 2.71
N ASP A 40 8.68 7.56 2.71
CA ASP A 40 8.04 8.70 2.04
C ASP A 40 7.77 8.38 0.56
N LEU A 41 8.80 7.98 -0.16
CA LEU A 41 8.71 7.68 -1.60
C LEU A 41 7.76 6.52 -1.92
N LEU A 42 7.77 5.46 -1.13
CA LEU A 42 6.99 4.25 -1.41
C LEU A 42 5.57 4.28 -0.84
N LEU A 43 5.32 5.07 0.20
CA LEU A 43 4.00 5.09 0.85
C LEU A 43 3.24 6.38 0.60
N LEU A 44 3.87 7.55 0.76
CA LEU A 44 3.17 8.83 0.89
C LEU A 44 3.32 9.76 -0.34
N ASP A 45 4.28 9.52 -1.22
CA ASP A 45 4.47 10.38 -2.39
C ASP A 45 3.34 10.22 -3.41
N GLY A 46 2.39 11.15 -3.37
CA GLY A 46 1.26 11.17 -4.31
C GLY A 46 1.62 11.45 -5.77
N GLN A 47 2.89 11.72 -6.09
CA GLN A 47 3.40 11.90 -7.46
C GLN A 47 4.15 10.65 -7.97
N ASN A 48 4.53 9.74 -7.07
CA ASN A 48 5.15 8.48 -7.47
C ASN A 48 4.05 7.46 -7.83
N PRO A 49 3.95 7.02 -9.09
CA PRO A 49 2.93 6.04 -9.50
C PRO A 49 3.02 4.69 -8.76
N HIS A 50 4.17 4.40 -8.16
CA HIS A 50 4.41 3.17 -7.41
C HIS A 50 4.16 3.33 -5.89
N ALA A 51 3.84 4.54 -5.41
CA ALA A 51 3.54 4.77 -4.01
C ALA A 51 2.15 4.22 -3.63
N ALA A 52 2.04 3.72 -2.39
CA ALA A 52 0.78 3.16 -1.89
C ALA A 52 -0.37 4.17 -1.96
N VAL A 53 -0.16 5.42 -1.55
CA VAL A 53 -1.18 6.48 -1.60
C VAL A 53 -1.64 6.78 -3.02
N PHE A 54 -0.74 6.78 -4.00
CA PHE A 54 -1.09 6.97 -5.41
C PHE A 54 -1.97 5.82 -5.90
N GLN A 55 -1.57 4.58 -5.66
CA GLN A 55 -2.29 3.40 -6.09
C GLN A 55 -3.68 3.28 -5.42
N LEU A 56 -3.79 3.59 -4.13
CA LEU A 56 -5.08 3.63 -3.43
C LEU A 56 -6.04 4.66 -4.03
N ARG A 57 -5.54 5.85 -4.35
CA ARG A 57 -6.36 6.90 -5.00
C ARG A 57 -6.82 6.50 -6.41
N GLN A 58 -5.94 5.85 -7.18
CA GLN A 58 -6.31 5.34 -8.50
C GLN A 58 -7.35 4.22 -8.40
N LEU A 59 -7.16 3.32 -7.44
CA LEU A 59 -8.11 2.25 -7.15
C LEU A 59 -9.48 2.81 -6.75
N HIS A 60 -9.51 3.78 -5.84
CA HIS A 60 -10.73 4.45 -5.40
C HIS A 60 -11.50 5.06 -6.59
N ARG A 61 -10.84 5.83 -7.44
CA ARG A 61 -11.46 6.41 -8.65
C ARG A 61 -12.01 5.35 -9.60
N SER A 62 -11.25 4.26 -9.79
CA SER A 62 -11.72 3.16 -10.64
C SER A 62 -12.96 2.47 -10.09
N LEU A 63 -13.03 2.34 -8.76
CA LEU A 63 -14.18 1.74 -8.07
C LEU A 63 -15.40 2.67 -8.07
N GLU A 64 -15.23 3.98 -7.97
CA GLU A 64 -16.32 4.94 -8.14
C GLU A 64 -16.97 4.78 -9.51
N ILE A 65 -16.17 4.74 -10.58
CA ILE A 65 -16.66 4.52 -11.95
C ILE A 65 -17.36 3.16 -12.11
N LEU A 66 -16.80 2.11 -11.53
CA LEU A 66 -17.42 0.77 -11.55
C LEU A 66 -18.69 0.73 -10.69
N GLY A 67 -18.69 1.40 -9.53
CA GLY A 67 -19.83 1.48 -8.61
C GLY A 67 -21.04 2.12 -9.27
N GLU A 68 -20.84 3.23 -9.96
CA GLU A 68 -21.89 3.90 -10.74
C GLU A 68 -22.45 3.03 -11.86
N ARG A 69 -21.61 2.18 -12.47
CA ARG A 69 -21.98 1.37 -13.63
C ARG A 69 -22.60 0.02 -13.26
N PHE A 70 -22.27 -0.55 -12.10
CA PHE A 70 -22.61 -1.93 -11.73
C PHE A 70 -23.29 -2.09 -10.36
N GLU A 71 -23.67 -1.00 -9.69
CA GLU A 71 -24.32 -0.99 -8.38
C GLU A 71 -23.59 -1.90 -7.35
N LEU A 72 -22.31 -1.64 -7.15
CA LEU A 72 -21.49 -2.40 -6.19
C LEU A 72 -21.92 -2.03 -4.75
N ALA A 73 -22.57 -2.96 -4.08
CA ALA A 73 -23.26 -2.69 -2.81
C ALA A 73 -22.33 -2.43 -1.62
N THR A 74 -21.13 -2.98 -1.58
CA THR A 74 -20.22 -2.82 -0.45
C THR A 74 -18.77 -2.92 -0.91
N LEU A 75 -18.06 -1.81 -0.86
CA LEU A 75 -16.63 -1.76 -1.14
C LEU A 75 -15.86 -1.62 0.18
N PRO A 76 -14.61 -2.13 0.29
CA PRO A 76 -13.75 -1.84 1.42
C PRO A 76 -13.60 -0.34 1.62
N ASP A 77 -13.43 0.10 2.88
CA ASP A 77 -13.20 1.51 3.21
C ASP A 77 -11.81 1.97 2.77
N LEU A 78 -11.64 2.16 1.46
CA LEU A 78 -10.40 2.66 0.88
C LEU A 78 -10.15 4.13 1.23
N ALA A 79 -11.22 4.92 1.42
CA ALA A 79 -11.10 6.32 1.82
C ALA A 79 -10.56 6.42 3.26
N GLY A 80 -11.03 5.58 4.17
CA GLY A 80 -10.50 5.51 5.53
C GLY A 80 -9.04 5.02 5.57
N ILE A 81 -8.66 4.10 4.69
CA ILE A 81 -7.26 3.65 4.58
C ILE A 81 -6.37 4.76 4.02
N ASP A 82 -6.79 5.46 2.95
CA ASP A 82 -6.06 6.61 2.39
C ASP A 82 -5.89 7.71 3.44
N ALA A 83 -6.95 8.03 4.20
CA ALA A 83 -6.88 9.01 5.29
C ALA A 83 -5.89 8.61 6.39
N ARG A 84 -5.88 7.34 6.80
CA ARG A 84 -4.92 6.83 7.80
C ARG A 84 -3.49 6.85 7.28
N LEU A 85 -3.27 6.51 6.01
CA LEU A 85 -1.95 6.55 5.41
C LEU A 85 -1.44 8.00 5.30
N ASN A 86 -2.30 8.94 4.88
CA ASN A 86 -1.93 10.36 4.81
C ASN A 86 -1.76 11.03 6.20
N ALA A 87 -2.42 10.51 7.23
CA ALA A 87 -2.24 10.97 8.60
C ALA A 87 -0.98 10.39 9.26
N TRP A 88 -0.27 9.48 8.60
CA TRP A 88 0.97 8.90 9.10
C TRP A 88 2.06 9.96 9.14
N ASP A 89 2.59 10.18 10.34
CA ASP A 89 3.63 11.17 10.58
C ASP A 89 5.03 10.53 10.58
N LEU A 90 5.73 10.69 9.46
CA LEU A 90 7.13 10.22 9.33
C LEU A 90 8.08 10.91 10.33
N ALA A 91 7.80 12.15 10.71
CA ALA A 91 8.62 12.86 11.69
C ALA A 91 8.54 12.20 13.08
N ARG A 92 7.39 11.61 13.41
CA ARG A 92 7.23 10.82 14.64
C ARG A 92 8.10 9.56 14.61
N LEU A 93 8.18 8.87 13.47
CA LEU A 93 9.06 7.72 13.32
C LEU A 93 10.54 8.12 13.38
N GLU A 94 10.90 9.27 12.81
CA GLU A 94 12.25 9.81 12.87
C GLU A 94 12.65 10.19 14.32
N ALA A 95 11.76 10.86 15.06
CA ALA A 95 11.97 11.20 16.45
C ALA A 95 12.11 9.97 17.36
N ALA A 96 11.38 8.90 17.07
CA ALA A 96 11.44 7.65 17.82
C ALA A 96 12.79 6.92 17.66
N CYS A 97 13.60 7.24 16.65
CA CYS A 97 14.90 6.58 16.40
C CYS A 97 15.90 6.67 17.55
N SER A 98 15.72 7.62 18.47
CA SER A 98 16.61 7.83 19.61
C SER A 98 16.31 6.89 20.79
N ASP A 99 15.16 6.25 20.79
CA ASP A 99 14.66 5.33 21.82
C ASP A 99 14.24 4.01 21.18
N ALA A 100 14.86 2.90 21.57
CA ALA A 100 14.61 1.59 20.96
C ALA A 100 13.18 1.08 21.16
N ASP A 101 12.56 1.38 22.30
CA ASP A 101 11.20 0.93 22.58
C ASP A 101 10.18 1.79 21.82
N ALA A 102 10.39 3.09 21.72
CA ALA A 102 9.58 4.00 20.91
C ALA A 102 9.69 3.68 19.40
N ASP A 103 10.90 3.35 18.92
CA ASP A 103 11.15 2.96 17.54
C ASP A 103 10.43 1.64 17.20
N ALA A 104 10.51 0.64 18.07
CA ALA A 104 9.81 -0.63 17.89
C ALA A 104 8.28 -0.46 17.87
N ALA A 105 7.72 0.40 18.73
CA ALA A 105 6.30 0.71 18.76
C ALA A 105 5.85 1.41 17.47
N ALA A 106 6.60 2.42 17.02
CA ALA A 106 6.28 3.16 15.80
C ALA A 106 6.36 2.27 14.54
N LEU A 107 7.35 1.37 14.45
CA LEU A 107 7.44 0.38 13.39
C LEU A 107 6.31 -0.65 13.45
N GLY A 108 5.87 -1.04 14.67
CA GLY A 108 4.71 -1.90 14.88
C GLY A 108 3.41 -1.28 14.36
N ASP A 109 3.19 0.01 14.65
CA ASP A 109 2.04 0.77 14.16
C ASP A 109 2.04 0.86 12.61
N LEU A 110 3.23 1.08 12.01
CA LEU A 110 3.38 1.07 10.55
C LEU A 110 3.05 -0.31 9.97
N ALA A 111 3.56 -1.37 10.56
CA ALA A 111 3.27 -2.73 10.11
C ALA A 111 1.77 -3.05 10.17
N ALA A 112 1.07 -2.66 11.23
CA ALA A 112 -0.37 -2.81 11.37
C ALA A 112 -1.14 -2.02 10.30
N LEU A 113 -0.70 -0.80 9.99
CA LEU A 113 -1.29 -0.02 8.90
C LEU A 113 -1.11 -0.72 7.55
N LEU A 114 0.10 -1.18 7.22
CA LEU A 114 0.37 -1.87 5.97
C LEU A 114 -0.41 -3.19 5.84
N GLN A 115 -0.57 -3.94 6.93
CA GLN A 115 -1.42 -5.12 6.95
C GLN A 115 -2.89 -4.79 6.69
N SER A 116 -3.40 -3.66 7.20
CA SER A 116 -4.77 -3.23 6.92
C SER A 116 -4.98 -2.87 5.45
N VAL A 117 -3.98 -2.26 4.81
CA VAL A 117 -3.98 -1.97 3.37
C VAL A 117 -4.00 -3.27 2.55
N ALA A 118 -3.12 -4.22 2.88
CA ALA A 118 -3.05 -5.52 2.20
C ALA A 118 -4.35 -6.32 2.34
N SER A 119 -4.93 -6.33 3.54
CA SER A 119 -6.20 -7.01 3.81
C SER A 119 -7.36 -6.40 3.01
N ALA A 120 -7.46 -5.08 2.96
CA ALA A 120 -8.50 -4.40 2.18
C ALA A 120 -8.35 -4.66 0.67
N ALA A 121 -7.13 -4.69 0.15
CA ALA A 121 -6.86 -5.03 -1.25
C ALA A 121 -7.28 -6.48 -1.57
N GLY A 122 -6.99 -7.42 -0.67
CA GLY A 122 -7.43 -8.82 -0.79
C GLY A 122 -8.95 -8.96 -0.80
N GLN A 123 -9.64 -8.34 0.16
CA GLN A 123 -11.11 -8.34 0.23
C GLN A 123 -11.75 -7.76 -1.03
N LEU A 124 -11.19 -6.66 -1.55
CA LEU A 124 -11.67 -6.06 -2.78
C LEU A 124 -11.48 -7.01 -3.97
N SER A 125 -10.31 -7.65 -4.09
CA SER A 125 -10.03 -8.63 -5.13
C SER A 125 -11.04 -9.77 -5.11
N ASP A 126 -11.35 -10.31 -3.92
CA ASP A 126 -12.34 -11.38 -3.75
C ASP A 126 -13.75 -10.92 -4.16
N GLN A 127 -14.16 -9.72 -3.73
CA GLN A 127 -15.46 -9.15 -4.09
C GLN A 127 -15.63 -8.95 -5.60
N LEU A 128 -14.60 -8.41 -6.25
CA LEU A 128 -14.59 -8.24 -7.70
C LEU A 128 -14.57 -9.60 -8.41
N GLY A 129 -13.77 -10.55 -7.91
CA GLY A 129 -13.70 -11.91 -8.40
C GLY A 129 -15.06 -12.59 -8.39
N LEU A 130 -15.75 -12.58 -7.25
CA LEU A 130 -17.09 -13.14 -7.10
C LEU A 130 -18.13 -12.44 -7.98
N ARG A 131 -18.06 -11.14 -8.15
CA ARG A 131 -19.05 -10.38 -8.91
C ARG A 131 -18.91 -10.56 -10.42
N PHE A 132 -17.68 -10.61 -10.94
CA PHE A 132 -17.45 -10.54 -12.39
C PHE A 132 -17.01 -11.86 -13.02
N PHE A 133 -16.47 -12.81 -12.23
CA PHE A 133 -15.89 -14.03 -12.79
C PHE A 133 -16.64 -15.32 -12.46
N VAL A 134 -17.48 -15.36 -11.41
CA VAL A 134 -18.23 -16.56 -11.03
C VAL A 134 -19.45 -16.83 -11.94
N HIS A 135 -19.92 -15.84 -12.70
CA HIS A 135 -21.08 -16.03 -13.60
C HIS A 135 -20.77 -16.72 -14.94
N VAL A 136 -19.51 -17.04 -15.24
CA VAL A 136 -19.13 -17.67 -16.51
C VAL A 136 -19.51 -19.16 -16.53
N ASP A 137 -19.50 -19.84 -15.38
CA ASP A 137 -19.78 -21.29 -15.31
C ASP A 137 -21.27 -21.64 -15.45
N ALA A 138 -22.19 -20.74 -15.12
CA ALA A 138 -23.62 -20.99 -15.19
C ALA A 138 -24.17 -20.95 -16.64
N SER A 139 -23.47 -20.26 -17.55
CA SER A 139 -23.93 -20.09 -18.94
C SER A 139 -23.54 -21.25 -19.86
N GLN A 140 -22.58 -22.08 -19.48
CA GLN A 140 -22.14 -23.21 -20.31
C GLN A 140 -22.95 -24.51 -20.09
N GLN A 141 -23.67 -24.61 -18.97
CA GLN A 141 -24.51 -25.81 -18.72
C GLN A 141 -25.85 -25.81 -19.41
N THR A 142 -26.28 -24.72 -20.03
CA THR A 142 -27.60 -24.63 -20.69
C THR A 142 -27.55 -24.94 -22.20
N GLN A 143 -26.38 -25.25 -22.78
CA GLN A 143 -26.24 -25.58 -24.20
C GLN A 143 -26.01 -27.06 -24.49
N SER A 144 -26.23 -27.97 -23.54
CA SER A 144 -26.08 -29.42 -23.71
C SER A 144 -27.40 -30.16 -23.39
N LEU A 145 -28.51 -29.74 -23.99
CA LEU A 145 -29.77 -30.50 -24.06
C LEU A 145 -30.35 -30.41 -25.47
#